data_b38331741f1e9b1e2a69574695063139
#
_entry.id   b38331741f1e9b1e2a69574695063139
#
_cell.length_a   1.000
_cell.length_b   1.000
_cell.length_c   1.000
_cell.angle_alpha   90.00
_cell.angle_beta   90.00
_cell.angle_gamma   90.00
#
_symmetry.space_group_name_H-M   'P 1'
#
loop_
_entity.id
_entity.type
_entity.pdbx_description
1 polymer ?
#
loop_
_entity_poly.entity_id
_entity_poly.type
_entity_poly.pdbx_seq_one_letter_code
_entity_poly.pdbx_strand_id
1 'polypeptide(L)'
;MYIDQQVCVGCGECIPYCAMRAITLTGEGYAEIVKDECVECNSCLRASICPSDAFVKEELDWYRTLRSVMSDPAGVHPLTGIAGRGTAEIKTNDVTARTKRGEVAVAIEVGRPNTGTRLREVEKVAMAVAPLGVRFEPANPITALMTDTKTGKMRDDVLGEKVLSGIVEFPMKPEQLKELAPVLKKVAGEIDTVFSLDLACVVDEDGSVPLQK
;
A
#
# COMPACT_ATOMS: atom_id res chain seq x y z
N MET A 1 10.10 -8.14 13.48
CA MET A 1 9.64 -8.01 14.89
C MET A 1 9.09 -9.35 15.38
N TYR A 2 9.29 -9.72 16.67
CA TYR A 2 8.68 -10.87 17.33
C TYR A 2 8.27 -10.49 18.76
N ILE A 3 7.54 -11.38 19.42
CA ILE A 3 7.20 -11.25 20.85
C ILE A 3 8.06 -12.24 21.63
N ASP A 4 8.81 -11.74 22.60
CA ASP A 4 9.59 -12.57 23.50
C ASP A 4 8.66 -13.29 24.50
N GLN A 5 8.53 -14.60 24.35
CA GLN A 5 7.65 -15.41 25.17
C GLN A 5 8.15 -15.57 26.63
N GLN A 6 9.43 -15.30 26.91
CA GLN A 6 9.95 -15.28 28.27
C GLN A 6 9.52 -14.00 29.04
N VAL A 7 9.18 -12.95 28.31
CA VAL A 7 8.72 -11.66 28.85
C VAL A 7 7.21 -11.50 28.75
N CYS A 8 6.59 -12.18 27.75
CA CYS A 8 5.14 -12.09 27.53
C CYS A 8 4.34 -12.72 28.68
N VAL A 9 3.39 -11.95 29.22
CA VAL A 9 2.50 -12.39 30.31
C VAL A 9 1.16 -12.93 29.82
N GLY A 10 0.95 -13.07 28.53
CA GLY A 10 -0.27 -13.67 27.95
C GLY A 10 -1.54 -12.82 28.10
N CYS A 11 -1.45 -11.51 28.38
CA CYS A 11 -2.61 -10.66 28.61
C CYS A 11 -3.51 -10.43 27.38
N GLY A 12 -3.01 -10.66 26.18
CA GLY A 12 -3.76 -10.50 24.91
C GLY A 12 -4.04 -9.06 24.47
N GLU A 13 -3.59 -8.04 25.22
CA GLU A 13 -3.84 -6.62 24.93
C GLU A 13 -3.34 -6.18 23.56
N CYS A 14 -2.31 -6.85 23.02
CA CYS A 14 -1.73 -6.55 21.70
C CYS A 14 -2.60 -7.00 20.52
N ILE A 15 -3.48 -7.96 20.70
CA ILE A 15 -4.26 -8.58 19.61
C ILE A 15 -5.16 -7.57 18.89
N PRO A 16 -6.01 -6.78 19.60
CA PRO A 16 -6.91 -5.83 18.92
C PRO A 16 -6.19 -4.66 18.23
N TYR A 17 -4.94 -4.42 18.57
CA TYR A 17 -4.13 -3.36 17.93
C TYR A 17 -3.53 -3.77 16.59
N CYS A 18 -3.57 -5.06 16.23
CA CYS A 18 -3.11 -5.52 14.94
C CYS A 18 -4.21 -5.46 13.89
N ALA A 19 -4.25 -4.41 13.07
CA ALA A 19 -5.21 -4.27 11.98
C ALA A 19 -5.16 -5.45 10.99
N MET A 20 -3.99 -6.10 10.85
CA MET A 20 -3.79 -7.25 9.96
C MET A 20 -4.12 -8.59 10.63
N ARG A 21 -4.53 -8.58 11.92
CA ARG A 21 -4.80 -9.79 12.71
C ARG A 21 -3.63 -10.78 12.74
N ALA A 22 -2.40 -10.24 12.65
CA ALA A 22 -1.17 -11.02 12.64
C ALA A 22 -0.68 -11.39 14.05
N ILE A 23 -1.36 -10.96 15.12
CA ILE A 23 -1.03 -11.33 16.50
C ILE A 23 -2.08 -12.28 17.00
N THR A 24 -1.67 -13.47 17.44
CA THR A 24 -2.53 -14.54 17.96
C THR A 24 -1.98 -15.03 19.30
N LEU A 25 -2.73 -15.88 20.01
CA LEU A 25 -2.24 -16.60 21.17
C LEU A 25 -1.78 -17.99 20.75
N THR A 26 -0.66 -18.43 21.29
CA THR A 26 -0.20 -19.82 21.21
C THR A 26 -1.10 -20.72 22.06
N GLY A 27 -0.96 -22.04 21.91
CA GLY A 27 -1.66 -23.02 22.76
C GLY A 27 -1.28 -22.92 24.25
N GLU A 28 -0.15 -22.30 24.57
CA GLU A 28 0.32 -22.04 25.94
C GLU A 28 -0.18 -20.68 26.48
N GLY A 29 -0.91 -19.90 25.67
CA GLY A 29 -1.49 -18.62 26.06
C GLY A 29 -0.59 -17.40 25.90
N TYR A 30 0.59 -17.54 25.30
CA TYR A 30 1.46 -16.40 24.98
C TYR A 30 1.11 -15.78 23.63
N ALA A 31 1.32 -14.48 23.49
CA ALA A 31 1.14 -13.84 22.19
C ALA A 31 2.28 -14.18 21.23
N GLU A 32 1.94 -14.39 19.96
CA GLU A 32 2.89 -14.59 18.88
C GLU A 32 2.52 -13.76 17.65
N ILE A 33 3.51 -13.46 16.79
CA ILE A 33 3.30 -12.80 15.51
C ILE A 33 3.36 -13.84 14.39
N VAL A 34 2.22 -14.01 13.70
CA VAL A 34 2.18 -14.80 12.45
C VAL A 34 2.90 -14.03 11.36
N LYS A 35 4.13 -14.45 11.06
CA LYS A 35 5.05 -13.73 10.17
C LYS A 35 4.50 -13.51 8.77
N ASP A 36 3.75 -14.46 8.23
CA ASP A 36 3.17 -14.34 6.89
C ASP A 36 2.07 -13.27 6.80
N GLU A 37 1.39 -13.01 7.91
CA GLU A 37 0.34 -12.00 8.02
C GLU A 37 0.85 -10.62 8.48
N CYS A 38 2.05 -10.57 9.07
CA CYS A 38 2.64 -9.32 9.54
C CYS A 38 3.17 -8.48 8.38
N VAL A 39 2.68 -7.25 8.26
CA VAL A 39 3.10 -6.27 7.24
C VAL A 39 4.22 -5.34 7.71
N GLU A 40 4.80 -5.58 8.86
CA GLU A 40 5.89 -4.78 9.47
C GLU A 40 5.57 -3.27 9.61
N CYS A 41 4.30 -2.93 9.85
CA CYS A 41 3.86 -1.54 10.00
C CYS A 41 4.25 -0.90 11.35
N ASN A 42 4.76 -1.67 12.29
CA ASN A 42 5.18 -1.24 13.64
C ASN A 42 4.08 -0.54 14.49
N SER A 43 2.80 -0.66 14.13
CA SER A 43 1.71 0.01 14.87
C SER A 43 1.59 -0.51 16.31
N CYS A 44 1.71 -1.82 16.53
CA CYS A 44 1.69 -2.43 17.86
C CYS A 44 2.83 -1.94 18.75
N LEU A 45 4.02 -1.73 18.18
CA LEU A 45 5.17 -1.21 18.91
C LEU A 45 4.98 0.27 19.25
N ARG A 46 4.54 1.10 18.30
CA ARG A 46 4.29 2.54 18.55
C ARG A 46 3.15 2.80 19.52
N ALA A 47 2.20 1.91 19.60
CA ALA A 47 1.09 2.02 20.56
C ALA A 47 1.53 1.81 22.02
N SER A 48 2.73 1.25 22.26
CA SER A 48 3.28 0.97 23.60
C SER A 48 2.30 0.23 24.50
N ILE A 49 1.56 -0.72 23.92
CA ILE A 49 0.43 -1.42 24.57
C ILE A 49 0.86 -2.59 25.45
N CYS A 50 2.11 -3.07 25.31
CA CYS A 50 2.56 -4.24 26.03
C CYS A 50 2.98 -3.87 27.47
N PRO A 51 2.29 -4.35 28.51
CA PRO A 51 2.63 -4.00 29.90
C PRO A 51 3.96 -4.58 30.36
N SER A 52 4.45 -5.62 29.70
CA SER A 52 5.73 -6.29 30.01
C SER A 52 6.85 -5.97 29.01
N ASP A 53 6.58 -5.12 28.01
CA ASP A 53 7.54 -4.72 26.95
C ASP A 53 8.12 -5.90 26.17
N ALA A 54 7.29 -6.89 25.86
CA ALA A 54 7.69 -8.14 25.21
C ALA A 54 7.97 -8.00 23.69
N PHE A 55 7.71 -6.86 23.04
CA PHE A 55 7.98 -6.67 21.62
C PHE A 55 9.46 -6.42 21.35
N VAL A 56 10.05 -7.27 20.49
CA VAL A 56 11.49 -7.17 20.13
C VAL A 56 11.62 -6.89 18.63
N LYS A 57 12.39 -5.86 18.29
CA LYS A 57 12.80 -5.59 16.90
C LYS A 57 13.89 -6.59 16.49
N GLU A 58 13.84 -7.01 15.25
CA GLU A 58 14.84 -7.86 14.62
C GLU A 58 15.27 -7.26 13.28
N GLU A 59 16.42 -7.67 12.77
CA GLU A 59 16.80 -7.33 11.41
C GLU A 59 15.82 -7.95 10.42
N LEU A 60 15.43 -7.15 9.42
CA LEU A 60 14.50 -7.56 8.39
C LEU A 60 15.29 -8.03 7.16
N ASP A 61 14.91 -9.15 6.59
CA ASP A 61 15.33 -9.54 5.24
C ASP A 61 14.74 -8.60 4.19
N TRP A 62 15.10 -8.82 2.92
CA TRP A 62 14.61 -7.99 1.81
C TRP A 62 13.08 -7.94 1.73
N TYR A 63 12.42 -9.08 1.84
CA TYR A 63 10.96 -9.16 1.69
C TYR A 63 10.23 -8.47 2.83
N ARG A 64 10.70 -8.67 4.06
CA ARG A 64 10.13 -8.00 5.23
C ARG A 64 10.46 -6.50 5.25
N THR A 65 11.61 -6.11 4.72
CA THR A 65 11.94 -4.68 4.49
C THR A 65 10.97 -4.07 3.49
N LEU A 66 10.66 -4.76 2.38
CA LEU A 66 9.65 -4.34 1.42
C LEU A 66 8.27 -4.15 2.07
N ARG A 67 7.83 -5.12 2.90
CA ARG A 67 6.58 -5.00 3.68
C ARG A 67 6.61 -3.74 4.55
N SER A 68 7.67 -3.52 5.30
CA SER A 68 7.84 -2.36 6.20
C SER A 68 7.75 -1.05 5.44
N VAL A 69 8.48 -0.93 4.34
CA VAL A 69 8.50 0.27 3.51
C VAL A 69 7.11 0.65 2.97
N MET A 70 6.31 -0.35 2.58
CA MET A 70 4.96 -0.15 2.08
C MET A 70 3.89 -0.05 3.17
N SER A 71 4.26 -0.27 4.44
CA SER A 71 3.27 -0.38 5.52
C SER A 71 3.55 0.53 6.70
N ASP A 72 4.83 0.84 6.99
CA ASP A 72 5.20 1.74 8.08
C ASP A 72 5.14 3.20 7.61
N PRO A 73 4.25 4.05 8.18
CA PRO A 73 4.17 5.46 7.80
C PRO A 73 5.42 6.28 8.17
N ALA A 74 6.29 5.76 9.03
CA ALA A 74 7.58 6.38 9.36
C ALA A 74 8.73 5.92 8.47
N GLY A 75 8.49 4.91 7.61
CA GLY A 75 9.49 4.37 6.69
C GLY A 75 9.76 5.27 5.48
N VAL A 76 10.95 5.14 4.91
CA VAL A 76 11.33 5.77 3.62
C VAL A 76 11.63 4.66 2.63
N HIS A 77 11.06 4.74 1.44
CA HIS A 77 11.28 3.72 0.42
C HIS A 77 12.70 3.82 -0.15
N PRO A 78 13.52 2.76 -0.09
CA PRO A 78 14.94 2.82 -0.46
C PRO A 78 15.17 3.14 -1.94
N LEU A 79 14.26 2.74 -2.83
CA LEU A 79 14.39 2.98 -4.27
C LEU A 79 13.89 4.36 -4.70
N THR A 80 12.90 4.92 -4.00
CA THR A 80 12.27 6.18 -4.41
C THR A 80 12.64 7.36 -3.52
N GLY A 81 13.17 7.11 -2.32
CA GLY A 81 13.46 8.14 -1.31
C GLY A 81 12.21 8.81 -0.73
N ILE A 82 11.00 8.28 -1.02
CA ILE A 82 9.74 8.88 -0.63
C ILE A 82 9.37 8.38 0.77
N ALA A 83 9.05 9.32 1.66
CA ALA A 83 8.59 9.02 3.02
C ALA A 83 7.11 8.63 3.03
N GLY A 84 6.74 7.79 4.01
CA GLY A 84 5.40 7.26 4.13
C GLY A 84 5.13 6.17 3.11
N ARG A 85 3.87 5.84 2.81
CA ARG A 85 3.50 4.67 2.00
C ARG A 85 3.31 4.97 0.51
N GLY A 86 4.09 5.88 -0.04
CA GLY A 86 4.30 5.99 -1.48
C GLY A 86 3.29 6.79 -2.31
N THR A 87 2.40 7.62 -1.73
CA THR A 87 1.57 8.58 -2.49
C THR A 87 2.14 10.00 -2.50
N ALA A 88 3.44 10.13 -2.40
CA ALA A 88 4.07 11.44 -2.36
C ALA A 88 3.77 12.24 -3.63
N GLU A 89 3.55 11.58 -4.76
CA GLU A 89 3.34 12.27 -6.04
C GLU A 89 2.07 13.13 -6.05
N ILE A 90 0.93 12.59 -5.65
CA ILE A 90 -0.31 13.38 -5.52
C ILE A 90 -0.16 14.50 -4.49
N LYS A 91 0.60 14.27 -3.41
CA LYS A 91 0.81 15.26 -2.34
C LYS A 91 1.82 16.35 -2.69
N THR A 92 2.70 16.09 -3.64
CA THR A 92 3.84 16.96 -3.99
C THR A 92 3.81 17.45 -5.43
N ASN A 93 2.69 17.29 -6.12
CA ASN A 93 2.59 17.66 -7.52
C ASN A 93 2.83 19.16 -7.79
N ASP A 94 2.58 20.02 -6.81
CA ASP A 94 2.93 21.45 -6.84
C ASP A 94 4.44 21.68 -6.99
N VAL A 95 5.27 20.73 -6.55
CA VAL A 95 6.74 20.76 -6.69
C VAL A 95 7.20 19.97 -7.92
N THR A 96 6.63 18.79 -8.16
CA THR A 96 7.09 17.87 -9.21
C THR A 96 6.49 18.16 -10.57
N ALA A 97 5.29 18.74 -10.63
CA ALA A 97 4.52 19.07 -11.82
C ALA A 97 4.35 17.90 -12.81
N ARG A 98 4.31 16.66 -12.31
CA ARG A 98 4.16 15.45 -13.14
C ARG A 98 2.74 15.26 -13.66
N THR A 99 1.73 15.55 -12.83
CA THR A 99 0.34 15.69 -13.27
C THR A 99 0.13 17.13 -13.71
N LYS A 100 -0.15 17.31 -14.98
CA LYS A 100 -0.26 18.62 -15.60
C LYS A 100 -1.71 19.12 -15.60
N ARG A 101 -1.88 20.42 -15.78
CA ARG A 101 -3.22 21.01 -16.04
C ARG A 101 -3.87 20.29 -17.22
N GLY A 102 -5.14 19.92 -17.08
CA GLY A 102 -5.88 19.10 -18.06
C GLY A 102 -5.58 17.59 -17.98
N GLU A 103 -4.91 17.15 -16.94
CA GLU A 103 -4.75 15.74 -16.56
C GLU A 103 -5.34 15.49 -15.18
N VAL A 104 -5.67 14.23 -14.93
CA VAL A 104 -6.11 13.72 -13.63
C VAL A 104 -5.08 12.70 -13.15
N ALA A 105 -4.51 12.90 -11.99
CA ALA A 105 -3.77 11.86 -11.30
C ALA A 105 -4.78 10.86 -10.71
N VAL A 106 -4.62 9.61 -11.05
CA VAL A 106 -5.41 8.49 -10.54
C VAL A 106 -4.54 7.71 -9.57
N ALA A 107 -5.02 7.47 -8.36
CA ALA A 107 -4.40 6.56 -7.41
C ALA A 107 -5.41 5.49 -7.00
N ILE A 108 -5.09 4.23 -7.27
CA ILE A 108 -5.88 3.07 -6.86
C ILE A 108 -5.15 2.45 -5.68
N GLU A 109 -5.68 2.70 -4.47
CA GLU A 109 -5.05 2.26 -3.22
C GLU A 109 -5.57 0.88 -2.81
N VAL A 110 -4.94 -0.18 -3.29
CA VAL A 110 -5.33 -1.57 -3.05
C VAL A 110 -4.98 -1.98 -1.61
N GLY A 111 -5.95 -2.54 -0.88
CA GLY A 111 -5.82 -2.88 0.53
C GLY A 111 -6.35 -1.83 1.49
N ARG A 112 -6.87 -0.70 1.01
CA ARG A 112 -7.51 0.32 1.84
C ARG A 112 -9.04 0.23 1.80
N PRO A 113 -9.72 0.58 2.93
CA PRO A 113 -9.14 0.99 4.23
C PRO A 113 -8.76 -0.21 5.12
N ASN A 114 -7.52 -0.23 5.62
CA ASN A 114 -7.00 -1.15 6.67
C ASN A 114 -7.28 -2.65 6.49
N THR A 115 -7.54 -3.12 5.28
CA THR A 115 -7.77 -4.54 4.99
C THR A 115 -6.45 -5.25 4.70
N GLY A 116 -5.47 -4.50 4.19
CA GLY A 116 -4.23 -5.05 3.67
C GLY A 116 -4.43 -5.77 2.34
N THR A 117 -3.33 -6.10 1.70
CA THR A 117 -3.35 -6.80 0.41
C THR A 117 -2.07 -7.60 0.22
N ARG A 118 -2.15 -8.68 -0.56
CA ARG A 118 -0.95 -9.30 -1.14
C ARG A 118 -0.62 -8.60 -2.46
N LEU A 119 0.66 -8.53 -2.81
CA LEU A 119 1.10 -7.82 -4.02
C LEU A 119 0.55 -8.44 -5.30
N ARG A 120 0.16 -9.73 -5.29
CA ARG A 120 -0.57 -10.35 -6.41
C ARG A 120 -1.90 -9.68 -6.74
N GLU A 121 -2.58 -9.12 -5.74
CA GLU A 121 -3.84 -8.40 -5.94
C GLU A 121 -3.59 -7.00 -6.54
N VAL A 122 -2.48 -6.37 -6.13
CA VAL A 122 -2.01 -5.11 -6.72
C VAL A 122 -1.62 -5.31 -8.18
N GLU A 123 -0.93 -6.42 -8.50
CA GLU A 123 -0.61 -6.79 -9.89
C GLU A 123 -1.87 -6.95 -10.76
N LYS A 124 -2.90 -7.65 -10.26
CA LYS A 124 -4.17 -7.79 -11.01
C LYS A 124 -4.76 -6.42 -11.39
N VAL A 125 -4.75 -5.48 -10.44
CA VAL A 125 -5.23 -4.11 -10.70
C VAL A 125 -4.34 -3.39 -11.72
N ALA A 126 -3.02 -3.45 -11.58
CA ALA A 126 -2.08 -2.85 -12.52
C ALA A 126 -2.25 -3.41 -13.94
N MET A 127 -2.36 -4.75 -14.06
CA MET A 127 -2.57 -5.42 -15.35
C MET A 127 -3.95 -5.11 -15.95
N ALA A 128 -4.97 -4.89 -15.13
CA ALA A 128 -6.31 -4.54 -15.61
C ALA A 128 -6.34 -3.13 -16.24
N VAL A 129 -5.60 -2.17 -15.68
CA VAL A 129 -5.59 -0.78 -16.18
C VAL A 129 -4.56 -0.55 -17.29
N ALA A 130 -3.51 -1.37 -17.39
CA ALA A 130 -2.46 -1.23 -18.40
C ALA A 130 -2.97 -1.16 -19.85
N PRO A 131 -4.00 -1.95 -20.28
CA PRO A 131 -4.56 -1.87 -21.63
C PRO A 131 -5.18 -0.51 -22.00
N LEU A 132 -5.48 0.34 -21.02
CA LEU A 132 -5.92 1.73 -21.25
C LEU A 132 -4.80 2.65 -21.73
N GLY A 133 -3.57 2.13 -21.88
CA GLY A 133 -2.41 2.88 -22.31
C GLY A 133 -1.88 3.86 -21.24
N VAL A 134 -2.15 3.56 -19.96
CA VAL A 134 -1.70 4.39 -18.83
C VAL A 134 -0.19 4.39 -18.70
N ARG A 135 0.35 5.48 -18.22
CA ARG A 135 1.77 5.63 -17.88
C ARG A 135 1.92 5.59 -16.36
N PHE A 136 2.26 4.43 -15.80
CA PHE A 136 2.48 4.30 -14.35
C PHE A 136 3.52 5.31 -13.85
N GLU A 137 3.26 5.87 -12.66
CA GLU A 137 4.14 6.86 -12.03
C GLU A 137 5.51 6.24 -11.72
N PRO A 138 6.59 6.73 -12.34
CA PRO A 138 7.91 6.06 -12.25
C PRO A 138 8.53 6.12 -10.85
N ALA A 139 8.20 7.12 -10.04
CA ALA A 139 8.71 7.24 -8.67
C ALA A 139 7.85 6.48 -7.64
N ASN A 140 6.82 5.77 -8.09
CA ASN A 140 5.95 4.98 -7.21
C ASN A 140 6.60 3.64 -6.85
N PRO A 141 6.60 3.22 -5.56
CA PRO A 141 7.16 1.95 -5.12
C PRO A 141 6.59 0.71 -5.82
N ILE A 142 5.31 0.72 -6.17
CA ILE A 142 4.68 -0.39 -6.92
C ILE A 142 5.23 -0.46 -8.34
N THR A 143 5.39 0.68 -9.02
CA THR A 143 5.99 0.74 -10.36
C THR A 143 7.43 0.22 -10.35
N ALA A 144 8.19 0.49 -9.28
CA ALA A 144 9.55 -0.03 -9.11
C ALA A 144 9.63 -1.56 -9.00
N LEU A 145 8.52 -2.23 -8.67
CA LEU A 145 8.42 -3.70 -8.63
C LEU A 145 7.94 -4.30 -9.95
N MET A 146 7.55 -3.49 -10.93
CA MET A 146 7.12 -4.00 -12.23
C MET A 146 8.32 -4.46 -13.07
N THR A 147 8.19 -5.63 -13.66
CA THR A 147 9.13 -6.14 -14.68
C THR A 147 8.80 -5.61 -16.07
N ASP A 148 7.53 -5.24 -16.28
CA ASP A 148 7.05 -4.62 -17.50
C ASP A 148 5.93 -3.61 -17.20
N THR A 149 6.26 -2.33 -17.33
CA THR A 149 5.31 -1.23 -17.12
C THR A 149 4.26 -1.07 -18.22
N LYS A 150 4.41 -1.76 -19.37
CA LYS A 150 3.39 -1.75 -20.43
C LYS A 150 2.23 -2.68 -20.11
N THR A 151 2.51 -3.74 -19.39
CA THR A 151 1.51 -4.75 -19.00
C THR A 151 1.10 -4.66 -17.55
N GLY A 152 1.85 -3.93 -16.72
CA GLY A 152 1.64 -3.88 -15.27
C GLY A 152 2.16 -5.12 -14.52
N LYS A 153 2.86 -6.05 -15.23
CA LYS A 153 3.41 -7.28 -14.65
C LYS A 153 4.50 -6.96 -13.63
N MET A 154 4.37 -7.53 -12.43
CA MET A 154 5.32 -7.39 -11.34
C MET A 154 6.30 -8.55 -11.28
N ARG A 155 7.31 -8.45 -10.42
CA ARG A 155 8.25 -9.54 -10.11
C ARG A 155 7.51 -10.68 -9.43
N ASP A 156 7.70 -11.91 -9.89
CA ASP A 156 7.02 -13.09 -9.35
C ASP A 156 7.39 -13.38 -7.88
N ASP A 157 8.63 -13.08 -7.49
CA ASP A 157 9.16 -13.35 -6.15
C ASP A 157 8.54 -12.48 -5.03
N VAL A 158 7.88 -11.37 -5.38
CA VAL A 158 7.22 -10.49 -4.39
C VAL A 158 5.71 -10.68 -4.30
N LEU A 159 5.08 -11.41 -5.22
CA LEU A 159 3.62 -11.52 -5.31
C LEU A 159 2.95 -12.09 -4.05
N GLY A 160 3.68 -12.92 -3.29
CA GLY A 160 3.24 -13.48 -2.02
C GLY A 160 3.26 -12.49 -0.86
N GLU A 161 4.02 -11.39 -0.98
CA GLU A 161 4.23 -10.46 0.13
C GLU A 161 2.94 -9.70 0.48
N LYS A 162 2.64 -9.63 1.80
CA LYS A 162 1.49 -8.88 2.33
C LYS A 162 1.95 -7.49 2.75
N VAL A 163 1.21 -6.48 2.31
CA VAL A 163 1.45 -5.07 2.64
C VAL A 163 0.16 -4.41 3.15
N LEU A 164 0.29 -3.29 3.84
CA LEU A 164 -0.88 -2.56 4.34
C LEU A 164 -1.69 -1.95 3.18
N SER A 165 -1.00 -1.46 2.15
CA SER A 165 -1.62 -1.07 0.87
C SER A 165 -0.56 -0.97 -0.22
N GLY A 166 -0.95 -1.26 -1.46
CA GLY A 166 -0.17 -0.96 -2.66
C GLY A 166 -0.93 0.04 -3.52
N ILE A 167 -0.25 1.06 -4.03
CA ILE A 167 -0.88 2.15 -4.78
C ILE A 167 -0.47 2.08 -6.23
N VAL A 168 -1.43 1.82 -7.11
CA VAL A 168 -1.26 1.90 -8.55
C VAL A 168 -1.61 3.33 -8.97
N GLU A 169 -0.63 4.06 -9.51
CA GLU A 169 -0.73 5.50 -9.76
C GLU A 169 -0.31 5.85 -11.18
N PHE A 170 -1.10 6.70 -11.84
CA PHE A 170 -0.85 7.19 -13.19
C PHE A 170 -1.67 8.43 -13.51
N PRO A 171 -1.20 9.34 -14.39
CA PRO A 171 -2.02 10.41 -14.96
C PRO A 171 -2.85 9.88 -16.13
N MET A 172 -4.04 10.46 -16.34
CA MET A 172 -4.86 10.25 -17.52
C MET A 172 -5.65 11.51 -17.87
N LYS A 173 -6.28 11.51 -19.05
CA LYS A 173 -7.20 12.60 -19.42
C LYS A 173 -8.56 12.41 -18.75
N PRO A 174 -9.26 13.48 -18.35
CA PRO A 174 -10.58 13.40 -17.74
C PRO A 174 -11.59 12.56 -18.54
N GLU A 175 -11.54 12.64 -19.86
CA GLU A 175 -12.45 11.92 -20.77
C GLU A 175 -12.25 10.39 -20.68
N GLN A 176 -11.04 9.94 -20.33
CA GLN A 176 -10.71 8.52 -20.20
C GLN A 176 -11.22 7.90 -18.89
N LEU A 177 -11.66 8.71 -17.91
CA LEU A 177 -12.22 8.20 -16.65
C LEU A 177 -13.44 7.30 -16.88
N LYS A 178 -14.23 7.58 -17.95
CA LYS A 178 -15.38 6.74 -18.33
C LYS A 178 -14.97 5.34 -18.80
N GLU A 179 -13.73 5.17 -19.31
CA GLU A 179 -13.16 3.89 -19.71
C GLU A 179 -12.54 3.16 -18.51
N LEU A 180 -12.02 3.91 -17.53
CA LEU A 180 -11.44 3.36 -16.30
C LEU A 180 -12.51 2.72 -15.41
N ALA A 181 -13.67 3.36 -15.25
CA ALA A 181 -14.69 2.90 -14.31
C ALA A 181 -15.17 1.45 -14.54
N PRO A 182 -15.50 0.99 -15.76
CA PRO A 182 -15.88 -0.40 -16.00
C PRO A 182 -14.72 -1.39 -15.76
N VAL A 183 -13.47 -1.00 -16.04
CA VAL A 183 -12.28 -1.80 -15.76
C VAL A 183 -12.13 -2.02 -14.25
N LEU A 184 -12.24 -0.95 -13.46
CA LEU A 184 -12.15 -1.03 -12.01
C LEU A 184 -13.30 -1.85 -11.41
N LYS A 185 -14.53 -1.69 -11.93
CA LYS A 185 -15.68 -2.48 -11.48
C LYS A 185 -15.48 -3.98 -11.76
N LYS A 186 -14.87 -4.34 -12.88
CA LYS A 186 -14.55 -5.72 -13.22
C LYS A 186 -13.48 -6.28 -12.27
N VAL A 187 -12.32 -5.61 -12.17
CA VAL A 187 -11.21 -6.12 -11.35
C VAL A 187 -11.55 -6.16 -9.86
N ALA A 188 -12.44 -5.29 -9.37
CA ALA A 188 -12.94 -5.36 -8.00
C ALA A 188 -13.62 -6.69 -7.65
N GLY A 189 -14.20 -7.38 -8.63
CA GLY A 189 -14.75 -8.73 -8.46
C GLY A 189 -13.72 -9.87 -8.58
N GLU A 190 -12.49 -9.56 -8.97
CA GLU A 190 -11.43 -10.53 -9.24
C GLU A 190 -10.32 -10.54 -8.17
N ILE A 191 -10.28 -9.52 -7.32
CA ILE A 191 -9.30 -9.39 -6.23
C ILE A 191 -9.85 -9.88 -4.90
N ASP A 192 -8.98 -10.45 -4.08
CA ASP A 192 -9.30 -10.89 -2.71
C ASP A 192 -8.94 -9.79 -1.69
N THR A 193 -9.42 -8.58 -1.95
CA THR A 193 -9.25 -7.40 -1.10
C THR A 193 -10.18 -6.28 -1.59
N VAL A 194 -9.99 -5.07 -1.07
CA VAL A 194 -10.70 -3.86 -1.50
C VAL A 194 -9.70 -2.81 -1.98
N PHE A 195 -10.18 -1.79 -2.67
CA PHE A 195 -9.38 -0.59 -2.96
C PHE A 195 -10.21 0.68 -2.79
N SER A 196 -9.53 1.80 -2.52
CA SER A 196 -10.06 3.14 -2.71
C SER A 196 -9.54 3.73 -4.03
N LEU A 197 -10.35 4.60 -4.63
CA LEU A 197 -9.99 5.34 -5.83
C LEU A 197 -9.90 6.84 -5.47
N ASP A 198 -8.72 7.40 -5.63
CA ASP A 198 -8.48 8.81 -5.43
C ASP A 198 -8.17 9.48 -6.77
N LEU A 199 -8.75 10.66 -6.96
CA LEU A 199 -8.53 11.50 -8.13
C LEU A 199 -8.02 12.87 -7.68
N ALA A 200 -6.93 13.32 -8.29
CA ALA A 200 -6.40 14.65 -8.05
C ALA A 200 -6.18 15.39 -9.38
N CYS A 201 -6.43 16.68 -9.41
CA CYS A 201 -6.19 17.52 -10.58
C CYS A 201 -5.65 18.89 -10.17
N VAL A 202 -4.92 19.51 -11.07
CA VAL A 202 -4.49 20.89 -10.91
C VAL A 202 -5.71 21.77 -11.17
N VAL A 203 -6.04 22.65 -10.22
CA VAL A 203 -7.14 23.62 -10.36
C VAL A 203 -6.92 24.58 -11.51
N ASP A 204 -8.00 25.06 -12.14
CA ASP A 204 -7.93 26.05 -13.20
C ASP A 204 -7.46 27.42 -12.65
N GLU A 205 -7.13 28.35 -13.54
CA GLU A 205 -6.61 29.68 -13.15
C GLU A 205 -7.64 30.51 -12.37
N ASP A 206 -8.91 30.25 -12.59
CA ASP A 206 -10.03 30.85 -11.87
C ASP A 206 -10.32 30.17 -10.51
N GLY A 207 -9.52 29.16 -10.13
CA GLY A 207 -9.71 28.37 -8.91
C GLY A 207 -10.74 27.27 -9.02
N SER A 208 -11.37 27.07 -10.18
CA SER A 208 -12.34 26.00 -10.36
C SER A 208 -11.68 24.62 -10.49
N VAL A 209 -12.42 23.58 -10.08
CA VAL A 209 -11.97 22.19 -10.16
C VAL A 209 -12.44 21.57 -11.47
N PRO A 210 -11.52 21.18 -12.39
CA PRO A 210 -11.89 20.69 -13.73
C PRO A 210 -12.85 19.50 -13.73
N LEU A 211 -12.79 18.65 -12.71
CA LEU A 211 -13.65 17.46 -12.59
C LEU A 211 -15.07 17.74 -12.08
N GLN A 212 -15.38 18.98 -11.69
CA GLN A 212 -16.71 19.38 -11.20
C GLN A 212 -17.55 20.06 -12.29
N LYS A 213 -17.00 20.19 -13.48
CA LYS A 213 -17.69 20.69 -14.66
C LYS A 213 -18.19 19.52 -15.49
#